data_4888bbb393667f8ddbbb924c2356358f
#
_entry.id   4888bbb393667f8ddbbb924c2356358f
#
_cell.length_a   1.000
_cell.length_b   1.000
_cell.length_c   1.000
_cell.angle_alpha   90.00
_cell.angle_beta   90.00
_cell.angle_gamma   90.00
#
_symmetry.space_group_name_H-M   'P 1'
#
loop_
_entity.id
_entity.type
_entity.pdbx_description
1 polymer ?
#
loop_
_entity_poly.entity_id
_entity_poly.type
_entity_poly.pdbx_seq_one_letter_code
_entity_poly.pdbx_strand_id
1 'polypeptide(L)'
;MDIKNITWDIDKIEIFSDKLSDEEILNFEKNNESLFGIIKNYELQKKLLSNLSKNKLCNFKTKKNYKNLKIKDYSLIINCDSNTGVSKKFFFKKIKKNYKSFANTAIITHKKIKNNIATQTFTRKGPIAFLPISVTKTSIVYSIKGNQNLDLKNLIKKYNKKYSILKFSDFGSFELEASNLRTYYYKNILAFGD
;
A
#
# COMPACT_ATOMS: atom_id res chain seq x y z
N MET A 1 20.84 -1.42 5.74
CA MET A 1 19.82 -2.42 6.20
C MET A 1 19.49 -3.32 5.02
N ASP A 2 19.77 -4.59 5.13
CA ASP A 2 19.39 -5.55 4.09
C ASP A 2 17.92 -5.94 4.24
N ILE A 3 17.09 -5.70 3.20
CA ILE A 3 15.65 -6.01 3.13
C ILE A 3 15.34 -7.11 2.10
N LYS A 4 16.34 -7.65 1.40
CA LYS A 4 16.14 -8.66 0.35
C LYS A 4 15.37 -9.89 0.84
N ASN A 5 15.64 -10.32 2.06
CA ASN A 5 14.99 -11.53 2.64
C ASN A 5 13.51 -11.34 3.03
N ILE A 6 12.98 -10.11 3.00
CA ILE A 6 11.57 -9.79 3.28
C ILE A 6 10.86 -9.17 2.06
N THR A 7 11.57 -9.09 0.94
CA THR A 7 11.07 -8.54 -0.32
C THR A 7 10.65 -9.67 -1.25
N TRP A 8 9.51 -9.52 -1.90
CA TRP A 8 9.10 -10.37 -3.01
C TRP A 8 9.34 -9.62 -4.30
N ASP A 9 10.26 -10.11 -5.12
CA ASP A 9 10.70 -9.44 -6.33
C ASP A 9 9.70 -9.66 -7.48
N ILE A 10 9.44 -8.60 -8.24
CA ILE A 10 8.61 -8.57 -9.42
C ILE A 10 9.50 -8.25 -10.63
N ASP A 11 9.55 -9.17 -11.57
CA ASP A 11 10.42 -9.08 -12.74
C ASP A 11 9.68 -8.46 -13.94
N LYS A 12 8.34 -8.59 -13.96
CA LYS A 12 7.51 -8.12 -15.07
C LYS A 12 6.18 -7.54 -14.59
N ILE A 13 5.70 -6.50 -15.28
CA ILE A 13 4.33 -5.99 -15.17
C ILE A 13 3.64 -6.18 -16.51
N GLU A 14 2.45 -6.77 -16.52
CA GLU A 14 1.60 -6.93 -17.70
C GLU A 14 0.31 -6.14 -17.51
N ILE A 15 -0.07 -5.36 -18.50
CA ILE A 15 -1.25 -4.51 -18.49
C ILE A 15 -2.21 -4.94 -19.58
N PHE A 16 -3.47 -5.14 -19.20
CA PHE A 16 -4.56 -5.59 -20.04
C PHE A 16 -5.74 -4.61 -20.01
N SER A 17 -6.64 -4.75 -20.98
CA SER A 17 -7.94 -4.07 -20.99
C SER A 17 -9.06 -5.04 -21.34
N ASP A 18 -10.17 -4.95 -20.64
CA ASP A 18 -11.38 -5.74 -20.96
C ASP A 18 -12.09 -5.31 -22.24
N LYS A 19 -11.65 -4.18 -22.85
CA LYS A 19 -12.16 -3.69 -24.13
C LYS A 19 -11.44 -4.29 -25.34
N LEU A 20 -10.23 -4.80 -25.16
CA LEU A 20 -9.34 -5.29 -26.20
C LEU A 20 -9.16 -6.81 -26.11
N SER A 21 -10.27 -7.56 -26.04
CA SER A 21 -10.29 -9.03 -26.13
C SER A 21 -9.19 -9.75 -25.36
N ASP A 22 -8.83 -9.20 -24.18
CA ASP A 22 -7.79 -9.76 -23.32
C ASP A 22 -6.35 -9.69 -23.84
N GLU A 23 -6.07 -8.91 -24.88
CA GLU A 23 -4.72 -8.68 -25.35
C GLU A 23 -3.91 -7.82 -24.37
N GLU A 24 -2.62 -8.14 -24.26
CA GLU A 24 -1.66 -7.33 -23.52
C GLU A 24 -1.45 -6.01 -24.27
N ILE A 25 -1.80 -4.88 -23.62
CA ILE A 25 -1.62 -3.56 -24.20
C ILE A 25 -0.24 -2.95 -23.92
N LEU A 26 0.36 -3.33 -22.80
CA LEU A 26 1.65 -2.79 -22.39
C LEU A 26 2.30 -3.75 -21.40
N ASN A 27 3.61 -3.88 -21.49
CA ASN A 27 4.39 -4.55 -20.47
C ASN A 27 5.63 -3.75 -20.09
N PHE A 28 6.14 -4.04 -18.91
CA PHE A 28 7.42 -3.55 -18.42
C PHE A 28 8.22 -4.76 -17.96
N GLU A 29 9.42 -4.88 -18.48
CA GLU A 29 10.37 -5.93 -18.14
C GLU A 29 11.78 -5.35 -18.27
N LYS A 30 12.68 -5.74 -17.37
CA LYS A 30 14.09 -5.37 -17.42
C LYS A 30 14.93 -6.64 -17.47
N ASN A 31 15.88 -6.70 -18.39
CA ASN A 31 16.72 -7.86 -18.60
C ASN A 31 17.43 -8.28 -17.30
N ASN A 32 17.07 -9.46 -16.79
CA ASN A 32 17.66 -10.10 -15.61
C ASN A 32 17.67 -9.29 -14.30
N GLU A 33 16.85 -8.26 -14.20
CA GLU A 33 16.68 -7.47 -12.97
C GLU A 33 15.21 -7.39 -12.56
N SER A 34 14.96 -7.32 -11.25
CA SER A 34 13.62 -7.03 -10.76
C SER A 34 13.24 -5.57 -10.99
N LEU A 35 12.00 -5.31 -11.37
CA LEU A 35 11.47 -3.96 -11.55
C LEU A 35 11.22 -3.28 -10.20
N PHE A 36 10.66 -4.03 -9.25
CA PHE A 36 10.40 -3.57 -7.89
C PHE A 36 10.18 -4.76 -6.95
N GLY A 37 10.21 -4.47 -5.65
CA GLY A 37 9.94 -5.46 -4.61
C GLY A 37 8.68 -5.12 -3.81
N ILE A 38 7.91 -6.12 -3.48
CA ILE A 38 6.74 -6.00 -2.60
C ILE A 38 7.13 -6.48 -1.20
N ILE A 39 6.87 -5.65 -0.20
CA ILE A 39 7.18 -5.93 1.21
C ILE A 39 5.89 -5.83 2.03
N LYS A 40 5.69 -6.75 2.96
CA LYS A 40 4.60 -6.64 3.93
C LYS A 40 4.96 -5.61 5.00
N ASN A 41 4.09 -4.65 5.23
CA ASN A 41 4.33 -3.55 6.17
C ASN A 41 4.79 -4.02 7.56
N TYR A 42 4.20 -5.07 8.11
CA TYR A 42 4.56 -5.57 9.43
C TYR A 42 5.99 -6.17 9.46
N GLU A 43 6.45 -6.79 8.37
CA GLU A 43 7.82 -7.33 8.26
C GLU A 43 8.84 -6.20 8.17
N LEU A 44 8.52 -5.17 7.37
CA LEU A 44 9.33 -3.97 7.28
C LEU A 44 9.42 -3.26 8.64
N GLN A 45 8.29 -3.04 9.31
CA GLN A 45 8.24 -2.43 10.63
C GLN A 45 9.07 -3.20 11.64
N LYS A 46 8.92 -4.53 11.69
CA LYS A 46 9.70 -5.41 12.58
C LYS A 46 11.20 -5.27 12.33
N LYS A 47 11.60 -5.25 11.07
CA LYS A 47 13.03 -5.10 10.68
C LYS A 47 13.58 -3.73 11.06
N LEU A 48 12.82 -2.65 10.81
CA LEU A 48 13.18 -1.28 11.19
C LEU A 48 13.32 -1.15 12.70
N LEU A 49 12.33 -1.61 13.48
CA LEU A 49 12.37 -1.58 14.95
C LEU A 49 13.57 -2.36 15.50
N SER A 50 13.84 -3.56 14.97
CA SER A 50 14.99 -4.36 15.38
C SER A 50 16.33 -3.67 15.13
N ASN A 51 16.45 -2.91 14.05
CA ASN A 51 17.69 -2.14 13.78
C ASN A 51 17.78 -0.90 14.66
N LEU A 52 16.68 -0.18 14.83
CA LEU A 52 16.67 1.04 15.66
C LEU A 52 16.89 0.72 17.14
N SER A 53 16.38 -0.40 17.65
CA SER A 53 16.58 -0.80 19.06
C SER A 53 18.05 -1.09 19.41
N LYS A 54 18.87 -1.41 18.40
CA LYS A 54 20.33 -1.62 18.57
C LYS A 54 21.12 -0.31 18.52
N ASN A 55 20.50 0.79 18.09
CA ASN A 55 21.17 2.08 17.96
C ASN A 55 21.07 2.85 19.28
N LYS A 56 22.22 3.11 19.91
CA LYS A 56 22.31 3.84 21.19
C LYS A 56 21.76 5.28 21.13
N LEU A 57 21.66 5.85 19.93
CA LEU A 57 21.11 7.19 19.71
C LEU A 57 19.58 7.20 19.61
N CYS A 58 18.93 6.03 19.52
CA CYS A 58 17.48 5.90 19.43
C CYS A 58 16.88 5.58 20.80
N ASN A 59 15.96 6.42 21.24
CA ASN A 59 15.23 6.22 22.49
C ASN A 59 13.72 6.11 22.18
N PHE A 60 13.13 4.94 22.45
CA PHE A 60 11.72 4.69 22.27
C PHE A 60 10.93 5.09 23.52
N LYS A 61 9.94 5.97 23.33
CA LYS A 61 9.00 6.34 24.37
C LYS A 61 7.62 5.82 24.03
N THR A 62 6.95 5.19 24.99
CA THR A 62 5.55 4.76 24.83
C THR A 62 4.62 5.97 24.75
N LYS A 63 3.48 5.80 24.10
CA LYS A 63 2.45 6.81 23.70
C LYS A 63 1.91 7.74 24.81
N LYS A 64 2.44 7.77 25.99
CA LYS A 64 1.91 8.62 27.08
C LYS A 64 2.26 10.09 26.83
N ASN A 65 1.24 10.86 26.45
CA ASN A 65 1.15 12.33 26.53
C ASN A 65 1.86 13.17 25.46
N TYR A 66 1.42 13.07 24.19
CA TYR A 66 1.62 14.17 23.23
C TYR A 66 0.99 15.51 23.68
N LYS A 67 0.06 15.49 24.65
CA LYS A 67 -0.54 16.72 25.24
C LYS A 67 0.50 17.60 25.89
N ASN A 68 1.57 17.04 26.44
CA ASN A 68 2.63 17.75 27.15
C ASN A 68 3.92 17.88 26.35
N LEU A 69 3.87 17.72 25.00
CA LEU A 69 5.03 17.89 24.15
C LEU A 69 5.52 19.36 24.21
N LYS A 70 6.62 19.58 24.89
CA LYS A 70 7.29 20.90 24.91
C LYS A 70 8.13 21.02 23.63
N ILE A 71 7.61 21.74 22.65
CA ILE A 71 8.23 21.92 21.32
C ILE A 71 9.67 22.45 21.44
N LYS A 72 9.93 23.30 22.42
CA LYS A 72 11.23 23.93 22.67
C LYS A 72 12.34 22.93 23.09
N ASP A 73 11.97 21.75 23.59
CA ASP A 73 12.93 20.75 24.06
C ASP A 73 13.55 19.93 22.91
N TYR A 74 13.12 20.16 21.66
CA TYR A 74 13.58 19.44 20.49
C TYR A 74 14.08 20.37 19.39
N SER A 75 15.18 20.02 18.74
CA SER A 75 15.67 20.76 17.56
C SER A 75 14.76 20.57 16.37
N LEU A 76 14.19 19.37 16.18
CA LEU A 76 13.24 19.03 15.13
C LEU A 76 12.25 17.98 15.63
N ILE A 77 10.99 18.16 15.29
CA ILE A 77 9.91 17.18 15.51
C ILE A 77 9.39 16.77 14.15
N ILE A 78 9.45 15.47 13.82
CA ILE A 78 8.85 14.91 12.61
C ILE A 78 7.57 14.18 13.01
N ASN A 79 6.44 14.69 12.57
CA ASN A 79 5.12 14.09 12.81
C ASN A 79 4.69 13.28 11.58
N CYS A 80 4.71 11.95 11.70
CA CYS A 80 4.35 11.01 10.63
C CYS A 80 2.93 10.42 10.77
N ASP A 81 2.11 10.93 11.69
CA ASP A 81 0.75 10.42 11.90
C ASP A 81 -0.27 11.56 11.82
N SER A 82 -1.14 11.50 10.81
CA SER A 82 -2.17 12.50 10.55
C SER A 82 -3.27 12.57 11.62
N ASN A 83 -3.37 11.58 12.51
CA ASN A 83 -4.40 11.50 13.55
C ASN A 83 -3.95 11.99 14.93
N THR A 84 -2.67 12.36 15.09
CA THR A 84 -2.13 12.84 16.36
C THR A 84 -2.68 14.20 16.78
N GLY A 85 -2.54 14.49 18.08
CA GLY A 85 -2.81 15.84 18.61
C GLY A 85 -1.95 16.94 17.97
N VAL A 86 -0.74 16.60 17.54
CA VAL A 86 0.17 17.51 16.81
C VAL A 86 -0.44 17.86 15.46
N SER A 87 -0.90 16.88 14.68
CA SER A 87 -1.57 17.12 13.39
C SER A 87 -2.83 17.96 13.56
N LYS A 88 -3.67 17.62 14.54
CA LYS A 88 -4.93 18.36 14.80
C LYS A 88 -4.69 19.80 15.24
N LYS A 89 -3.59 20.07 15.92
CA LYS A 89 -3.27 21.41 16.44
C LYS A 89 -2.57 22.29 15.40
N PHE A 90 -1.62 21.76 14.64
CA PHE A 90 -0.73 22.56 13.79
C PHE A 90 -0.98 22.37 12.30
N PHE A 91 -1.57 21.23 11.88
CA PHE A 91 -1.75 20.83 10.47
C PHE A 91 -3.20 20.51 10.12
N PHE A 92 -4.14 21.29 10.67
CA PHE A 92 -5.57 21.07 10.49
C PHE A 92 -6.12 21.55 9.14
N LYS A 93 -5.44 22.52 8.50
CA LYS A 93 -5.87 23.06 7.21
C LYS A 93 -5.47 22.10 6.09
N LYS A 94 -6.46 21.39 5.54
CA LYS A 94 -6.28 20.39 4.48
C LYS A 94 -7.12 20.73 3.26
N ILE A 95 -6.57 20.45 2.07
CA ILE A 95 -7.33 20.41 0.82
C ILE A 95 -7.66 18.94 0.61
N LYS A 96 -8.94 18.61 0.58
CA LYS A 96 -9.42 17.24 0.39
C LYS A 96 -10.14 17.09 -0.93
N LYS A 97 -9.90 15.97 -1.62
CA LYS A 97 -10.63 15.57 -2.82
C LYS A 97 -11.08 14.13 -2.66
N ASN A 98 -12.38 13.95 -2.54
CA ASN A 98 -12.98 12.63 -2.55
C ASN A 98 -13.16 12.17 -4.00
N TYR A 99 -12.60 11.02 -4.36
CA TYR A 99 -12.71 10.45 -5.70
C TYR A 99 -14.03 9.70 -5.94
N LYS A 100 -14.85 9.55 -4.90
CA LYS A 100 -16.07 8.72 -4.93
C LYS A 100 -15.77 7.32 -5.48
N SER A 101 -14.66 6.78 -5.09
CA SER A 101 -14.13 5.49 -5.50
C SER A 101 -13.63 4.71 -4.29
N PHE A 102 -13.68 3.39 -4.38
CA PHE A 102 -13.26 2.49 -3.31
C PHE A 102 -12.19 1.54 -3.83
N ALA A 103 -11.12 1.34 -3.06
CA ALA A 103 -10.16 0.27 -3.25
C ALA A 103 -10.61 -0.94 -2.43
N ASN A 104 -10.95 -2.02 -3.12
CA ASN A 104 -11.30 -3.30 -2.52
C ASN A 104 -10.08 -4.21 -2.57
N THR A 105 -9.71 -4.81 -1.46
CA THR A 105 -8.50 -5.62 -1.33
C THR A 105 -8.81 -7.00 -0.79
N ALA A 106 -8.06 -8.00 -1.27
CA ALA A 106 -8.06 -9.35 -0.73
C ALA A 106 -6.71 -10.01 -0.99
N ILE A 107 -6.42 -11.07 -0.26
CA ILE A 107 -5.31 -11.97 -0.58
C ILE A 107 -5.90 -13.30 -1.04
N ILE A 108 -5.49 -13.76 -2.21
CA ILE A 108 -5.77 -15.12 -2.67
C ILE A 108 -4.62 -16.06 -2.30
N THR A 109 -4.96 -17.23 -1.79
CA THR A 109 -4.03 -18.36 -1.69
C THR A 109 -4.31 -19.29 -2.87
N HIS A 110 -3.27 -19.69 -3.59
CA HIS A 110 -3.38 -20.50 -4.80
C HIS A 110 -2.33 -21.62 -4.81
N LYS A 111 -2.45 -22.57 -5.75
CA LYS A 111 -1.43 -23.59 -5.97
C LYS A 111 -0.07 -22.92 -6.25
N LYS A 112 1.01 -23.58 -5.82
CA LYS A 112 2.39 -23.07 -6.00
C LYS A 112 2.71 -22.85 -7.48
N ILE A 113 3.20 -21.67 -7.82
CA ILE A 113 3.65 -21.29 -9.17
C ILE A 113 4.89 -20.38 -9.08
N LYS A 114 5.61 -20.20 -10.19
CA LYS A 114 6.53 -19.07 -10.36
C LYS A 114 5.70 -17.78 -10.40
N ASN A 115 5.80 -16.94 -9.37
CA ASN A 115 4.87 -15.83 -9.13
C ASN A 115 5.61 -14.49 -9.01
N ASN A 116 6.23 -14.06 -10.09
CA ASN A 116 7.07 -12.86 -10.18
C ASN A 116 6.56 -11.85 -11.23
N ILE A 117 5.34 -12.06 -11.75
CA ILE A 117 4.71 -11.16 -12.73
C ILE A 117 3.49 -10.52 -12.08
N ALA A 118 3.50 -9.20 -11.95
CA ALA A 118 2.34 -8.43 -11.56
C ALA A 118 1.45 -8.17 -12.78
N THR A 119 0.12 -8.26 -12.62
CA THR A 119 -0.80 -7.98 -13.71
C THR A 119 -1.83 -6.93 -13.32
N GLN A 120 -2.22 -6.07 -14.25
CA GLN A 120 -3.28 -5.10 -14.08
C GLN A 120 -4.22 -5.14 -15.27
N THR A 121 -5.51 -5.21 -15.03
CA THR A 121 -6.54 -5.12 -16.08
C THR A 121 -7.38 -3.87 -15.86
N PHE A 122 -7.44 -3.01 -16.88
CA PHE A 122 -8.38 -1.90 -16.91
C PHE A 122 -9.75 -2.40 -17.31
N THR A 123 -10.67 -2.43 -16.33
CA THR A 123 -12.07 -2.84 -16.56
C THR A 123 -12.97 -1.62 -16.70
N ARG A 124 -14.19 -1.82 -17.19
CA ARG A 124 -15.21 -0.73 -17.28
C ARG A 124 -15.53 -0.11 -15.91
N LYS A 125 -15.34 -0.84 -14.81
CA LYS A 125 -15.64 -0.37 -13.44
C LYS A 125 -14.43 0.25 -12.76
N GLY A 126 -13.22 0.01 -13.27
CA GLY A 126 -11.95 0.47 -12.76
C GLY A 126 -10.87 -0.61 -12.82
N PRO A 127 -9.63 -0.31 -12.46
CA PRO A 127 -8.51 -1.24 -12.57
C PRO A 127 -8.54 -2.31 -11.47
N ILE A 128 -8.28 -3.56 -11.87
CA ILE A 128 -7.98 -4.68 -10.97
C ILE A 128 -6.52 -5.09 -11.16
N ALA A 129 -5.79 -5.20 -10.05
CA ALA A 129 -4.40 -5.61 -10.03
C ALA A 129 -4.20 -6.90 -9.24
N PHE A 130 -3.33 -7.76 -9.74
CA PHE A 130 -2.85 -8.97 -9.08
C PHE A 130 -1.37 -8.78 -8.76
N LEU A 131 -1.04 -8.65 -7.50
CA LEU A 131 0.29 -8.33 -7.00
C LEU A 131 0.86 -9.53 -6.24
N PRO A 132 1.80 -10.29 -6.83
CA PRO A 132 2.42 -11.43 -6.18
C PRO A 132 3.11 -11.04 -4.86
N ILE A 133 2.92 -11.84 -3.82
CA ILE A 133 3.57 -11.66 -2.52
C ILE A 133 4.27 -12.92 -2.01
N SER A 134 4.09 -14.03 -2.69
CA SER A 134 4.84 -15.28 -2.51
C SER A 134 4.52 -16.28 -3.63
N VAL A 135 5.17 -17.44 -3.66
CA VAL A 135 4.87 -18.51 -4.61
C VAL A 135 3.44 -19.08 -4.51
N THR A 136 2.72 -18.80 -3.42
CA THR A 136 1.37 -19.33 -3.15
C THR A 136 0.36 -18.24 -2.80
N LYS A 137 0.76 -16.97 -2.75
CA LYS A 137 -0.13 -15.87 -2.36
C LYS A 137 0.03 -14.67 -3.29
N THR A 138 -1.11 -14.06 -3.62
CA THR A 138 -1.19 -12.85 -4.44
C THR A 138 -2.16 -11.88 -3.79
N SER A 139 -1.76 -10.64 -3.64
CA SER A 139 -2.62 -9.55 -3.20
C SER A 139 -3.43 -9.02 -4.38
N ILE A 140 -4.71 -8.79 -4.16
CA ILE A 140 -5.63 -8.23 -5.15
C ILE A 140 -6.00 -6.83 -4.70
N VAL A 141 -5.97 -5.88 -5.63
CA VAL A 141 -6.48 -4.53 -5.44
C VAL A 141 -7.43 -4.22 -6.58
N TYR A 142 -8.69 -3.96 -6.26
CA TYR A 142 -9.70 -3.57 -7.24
C TYR A 142 -10.27 -2.20 -6.91
N SER A 143 -9.91 -1.21 -7.66
CA SER A 143 -10.42 0.16 -7.51
C SER A 143 -11.69 0.35 -8.33
N ILE A 144 -12.78 0.81 -7.70
CA ILE A 144 -14.10 0.89 -8.32
C ILE A 144 -14.69 2.28 -8.06
N LYS A 145 -15.27 2.87 -9.08
CA LYS A 145 -16.01 4.13 -8.95
C LYS A 145 -17.42 3.87 -8.36
N GLY A 146 -17.78 4.66 -7.35
CA GLY A 146 -19.05 4.54 -6.63
C GLY A 146 -19.08 3.42 -5.60
N ASN A 147 -20.08 3.46 -4.72
CA ASN A 147 -20.35 2.41 -3.73
C ASN A 147 -21.24 1.36 -4.39
N GLN A 148 -20.69 0.26 -4.84
CA GLN A 148 -21.45 -0.82 -5.46
C GLN A 148 -21.35 -2.06 -4.57
N ASN A 149 -22.51 -2.65 -4.29
CA ASN A 149 -22.59 -3.95 -3.66
C ASN A 149 -22.16 -5.01 -4.69
N LEU A 150 -20.85 -5.26 -4.80
CA LEU A 150 -20.26 -6.11 -5.83
C LEU A 150 -19.86 -7.45 -5.22
N ASP A 151 -20.17 -8.52 -5.92
CA ASP A 151 -19.58 -9.82 -5.64
C ASP A 151 -18.10 -9.81 -6.10
N LEU A 152 -17.24 -9.29 -5.22
CA LEU A 152 -15.81 -9.18 -5.47
C LEU A 152 -15.16 -10.54 -5.75
N LYS A 153 -15.67 -11.61 -5.14
CA LYS A 153 -15.15 -12.95 -5.33
C LYS A 153 -15.34 -13.44 -6.78
N ASN A 154 -16.54 -13.23 -7.33
CA ASN A 154 -16.82 -13.59 -8.71
C ASN A 154 -16.08 -12.67 -9.69
N LEU A 155 -15.95 -11.38 -9.38
CA LEU A 155 -15.17 -10.46 -10.20
C LEU A 155 -13.69 -10.83 -10.24
N ILE A 156 -13.08 -11.16 -9.10
CA ILE A 156 -11.69 -11.62 -9.06
C ILE A 156 -11.54 -12.91 -9.88
N LYS A 157 -12.48 -13.87 -9.74
CA LYS A 157 -12.44 -15.11 -10.55
C LYS A 157 -12.53 -14.82 -12.05
N LYS A 158 -13.38 -13.87 -12.46
CA LYS A 158 -13.54 -13.47 -13.87
C LYS A 158 -12.25 -12.95 -14.48
N TYR A 159 -11.52 -12.11 -13.77
CA TYR A 159 -10.27 -11.50 -14.27
C TYR A 159 -9.01 -12.31 -13.93
N ASN A 160 -9.17 -13.40 -13.18
CA ASN A 160 -8.07 -14.32 -12.87
C ASN A 160 -7.79 -15.27 -14.02
N LYS A 161 -6.69 -15.06 -14.73
CA LYS A 161 -6.26 -15.95 -15.83
C LYS A 161 -5.16 -16.93 -15.43
N LYS A 162 -4.53 -16.75 -14.25
CA LYS A 162 -3.28 -17.43 -13.91
C LYS A 162 -3.39 -18.36 -12.69
N TYR A 163 -4.22 -18.02 -11.71
CA TYR A 163 -4.15 -18.62 -10.39
C TYR A 163 -5.20 -19.72 -10.18
N SER A 164 -4.77 -20.94 -9.79
CA SER A 164 -5.67 -21.98 -9.24
C SER A 164 -5.99 -21.61 -7.79
N ILE A 165 -7.03 -20.79 -7.57
CA ILE A 165 -7.40 -20.24 -6.27
C ILE A 165 -7.91 -21.33 -5.34
N LEU A 166 -7.33 -21.43 -4.14
CA LEU A 166 -7.72 -22.35 -3.07
C LEU A 166 -8.54 -21.64 -2.00
N LYS A 167 -8.16 -20.39 -1.65
CA LYS A 167 -8.80 -19.63 -0.57
C LYS A 167 -8.71 -18.13 -0.82
N PHE A 168 -9.71 -17.38 -0.35
CA PHE A 168 -9.68 -15.92 -0.23
C PHE A 168 -9.49 -15.54 1.24
N SER A 169 -8.76 -14.46 1.51
CA SER A 169 -8.80 -13.79 2.81
C SER A 169 -10.12 -13.02 2.96
N ASP A 170 -10.31 -12.39 4.12
CA ASP A 170 -11.35 -11.38 4.27
C ASP A 170 -11.13 -10.22 3.30
N PHE A 171 -12.23 -9.63 2.85
CA PHE A 171 -12.19 -8.50 1.94
C PHE A 171 -12.11 -7.20 2.74
N GLY A 172 -11.15 -6.33 2.37
CA GLY A 172 -11.07 -4.95 2.84
C GLY A 172 -11.65 -4.01 1.80
N SER A 173 -12.27 -2.92 2.25
CA SER A 173 -12.73 -1.83 1.37
C SER A 173 -12.35 -0.49 1.97
N PHE A 174 -11.73 0.37 1.17
CA PHE A 174 -11.22 1.67 1.58
C PHE A 174 -11.68 2.74 0.61
N GLU A 175 -12.28 3.81 1.13
CA GLU A 175 -12.61 4.97 0.31
C GLU A 175 -11.33 5.69 -0.14
N LEU A 176 -11.29 6.07 -1.43
CA LEU A 176 -10.15 6.76 -2.00
C LEU A 176 -10.35 8.27 -1.88
N GLU A 177 -9.54 8.90 -1.05
CA GLU A 177 -9.49 10.34 -0.83
C GLU A 177 -8.06 10.85 -1.02
N ALA A 178 -7.88 11.94 -1.74
CA ALA A 178 -6.63 12.70 -1.69
C ALA A 178 -6.73 13.77 -0.63
N SER A 179 -5.68 13.95 0.14
CA SER A 179 -5.59 14.98 1.17
C SER A 179 -4.21 15.62 1.14
N ASN A 180 -4.17 16.93 0.95
CA ASN A 180 -2.93 17.70 1.01
C ASN A 180 -3.01 18.73 2.13
N LEU A 181 -1.95 18.83 2.91
CA LEU A 181 -1.83 19.90 3.90
C LEU A 181 -1.56 21.24 3.20
N ARG A 182 -2.15 22.32 3.71
CA ARG A 182 -1.80 23.68 3.23
C ARG A 182 -0.40 24.13 3.68
N THR A 183 0.09 23.55 4.80
CA THR A 183 1.41 23.84 5.35
C THR A 183 1.97 22.56 5.93
N TYR A 184 3.20 22.21 5.58
CA TYR A 184 3.89 21.01 6.03
C TYR A 184 4.86 21.25 7.18
N TYR A 185 5.05 22.49 7.59
CA TYR A 185 5.91 22.84 8.73
C TYR A 185 5.27 23.91 9.60
N TYR A 186 5.60 23.89 10.88
CA TYR A 186 5.28 24.91 11.86
C TYR A 186 6.43 25.01 12.86
N LYS A 187 7.17 26.16 12.85
CA LYS A 187 8.41 26.30 13.62
C LYS A 187 9.36 25.12 13.33
N ASN A 188 9.73 24.36 14.37
CA ASN A 188 10.58 23.17 14.28
C ASN A 188 9.77 21.87 14.19
N ILE A 189 8.50 21.90 13.79
CA ILE A 189 7.68 20.73 13.54
C ILE A 189 7.47 20.57 12.04
N LEU A 190 7.77 19.39 11.51
CA LEU A 190 7.55 18.96 10.13
C LEU A 190 6.46 17.90 10.11
N ALA A 191 5.44 18.06 9.27
CA ALA A 191 4.52 16.98 8.90
C ALA A 191 5.11 16.18 7.74
N PHE A 192 5.24 14.86 7.89
CA PHE A 192 5.86 13.98 6.93
C PHE A 192 5.10 12.66 6.86
N GLY A 193 4.82 12.16 5.65
CA GLY A 193 4.02 10.97 5.43
C GLY A 193 2.57 11.30 5.02
N ASP A 194 1.73 10.27 5.00
CA ASP A 194 0.33 10.34 4.55
C ASP A 194 -0.63 10.94 5.60
#